data_47295a3265587689d02241510485dbbc
#
_entry.id   47295a3265587689d02241510485dbbc
#
_cell.length_a   1.000
_cell.length_b   1.000
_cell.length_c   1.000
_cell.angle_alpha   90.00
_cell.angle_beta   90.00
_cell.angle_gamma   90.00
#
_symmetry.space_group_name_H-M   'P 1'
#
loop_
_entity.id
_entity.type
_entity.pdbx_description
1 polymer ?
#
loop_
_entity_poly.entity_id
_entity_poly.type
_entity_poly.pdbx_seq_one_letter_code
_entity_poly.pdbx_strand_id
1 'polypeptide(L)'
;LRRFPGISPDGLKGSVVFYDGQVELAERLCVELTIDARRNGANVLTHSKVDAPLMRNGRVAGVTYVDRLTEVRGEAFASIVINAAGPWIDRVFTDAKQPRLNGGTKGSHLIVDHFPGAPTDVVYYESRHDGRLVLVIPWMGRYMLGTTDIRWESEPDDARCDIGEAEYLLGEVNALVPDANLSMADVLYTYSGVRPLPYVPDKAESSVPRTHVLYDHAKHGLPGLVTVVGGKLTTFRQLAEDAVDLILRELGKASVKTTTRKRLLPGAIGPGTA
;
A
#
# COMPACT_ATOMS: atom_id res chain seq x y z
N LEU A 1 31.40 0.09 -6.72
CA LEU A 1 31.46 1.25 -7.64
C LEU A 1 31.59 0.89 -9.13
N ARG A 2 32.21 -0.24 -9.53
CA ARG A 2 32.25 -0.62 -10.97
C ARG A 2 30.88 -0.70 -11.64
N ARG A 3 29.85 -1.17 -10.91
CA ARG A 3 28.48 -1.31 -11.41
C ARG A 3 27.74 0.03 -11.42
N PHE A 4 28.05 0.91 -10.47
CA PHE A 4 27.40 2.21 -10.29
C PHE A 4 28.47 3.31 -10.12
N PRO A 5 29.10 3.74 -11.22
CA PRO A 5 30.23 4.69 -11.15
C PRO A 5 29.83 6.09 -10.67
N GLY A 6 28.57 6.47 -10.81
CA GLY A 6 28.03 7.75 -10.34
C GLY A 6 27.80 7.84 -8.84
N ILE A 7 27.82 6.71 -8.10
CA ILE A 7 27.60 6.74 -6.66
C ILE A 7 28.84 7.24 -5.92
N SER A 8 28.62 8.19 -5.02
CA SER A 8 29.66 8.72 -4.13
C SER A 8 30.32 7.61 -3.30
N PRO A 9 31.63 7.52 -3.26
CA PRO A 9 32.35 6.61 -2.38
C PRO A 9 32.36 7.06 -0.92
N ASP A 10 32.01 8.31 -0.67
CA ASP A 10 32.05 8.91 0.66
C ASP A 10 31.07 8.21 1.63
N GLY A 11 31.60 7.72 2.76
CA GLY A 11 30.86 6.98 3.76
C GLY A 11 30.40 5.58 3.33
N LEU A 12 30.71 5.13 2.11
CA LEU A 12 30.33 3.82 1.61
C LEU A 12 31.15 2.70 2.29
N LYS A 13 30.49 1.90 3.11
CA LYS A 13 31.10 0.76 3.82
C LYS A 13 31.07 -0.54 3.01
N GLY A 14 30.13 -0.66 2.10
CA GLY A 14 29.92 -1.84 1.27
C GLY A 14 28.59 -1.81 0.55
N SER A 15 28.34 -2.81 -0.28
CA SER A 15 27.08 -3.01 -0.97
C SER A 15 26.74 -4.50 -1.06
N VAL A 16 25.44 -4.79 -1.07
CA VAL A 16 24.92 -6.13 -1.32
C VAL A 16 24.07 -6.07 -2.59
N VAL A 17 24.29 -7.03 -3.49
CA VAL A 17 23.48 -7.17 -4.71
C VAL A 17 22.59 -8.38 -4.58
N PHE A 18 21.30 -8.19 -4.82
CA PHE A 18 20.31 -9.26 -4.84
C PHE A 18 19.30 -8.99 -5.96
N TYR A 19 18.51 -10.01 -6.30
CA TYR A 19 17.45 -9.90 -7.28
C TYR A 19 16.09 -9.96 -6.58
N ASP A 20 15.20 -9.07 -6.99
CA ASP A 20 13.82 -9.04 -6.50
C ASP A 20 12.85 -8.67 -7.64
N GLY A 21 11.55 -8.84 -7.42
CA GLY A 21 10.51 -8.47 -8.37
C GLY A 21 10.09 -7.02 -8.19
N GLN A 22 10.02 -6.27 -9.28
CA GLN A 22 9.44 -4.94 -9.32
C GLN A 22 8.05 -4.97 -9.94
N VAL A 23 7.07 -4.39 -9.25
CA VAL A 23 5.74 -4.13 -9.80
C VAL A 23 5.73 -2.72 -10.38
N GLU A 24 5.93 -2.61 -11.68
CA GLU A 24 6.01 -1.31 -12.36
C GLU A 24 4.66 -0.58 -12.39
N LEU A 25 3.57 -1.31 -12.54
CA LEU A 25 2.21 -0.80 -12.64
C LEU A 25 1.33 -1.42 -11.55
N ALA A 26 1.39 -0.87 -10.35
CA ALA A 26 0.66 -1.38 -9.19
C ALA A 26 -0.86 -1.35 -9.40
N GLU A 27 -1.36 -0.32 -10.05
CA GLU A 27 -2.77 -0.15 -10.40
C GLU A 27 -3.24 -1.24 -11.36
N ARG A 28 -2.40 -1.61 -12.34
CA ARG A 28 -2.71 -2.71 -13.25
C ARG A 28 -2.82 -4.03 -12.51
N LEU A 29 -1.95 -4.31 -11.54
CA LEU A 29 -2.07 -5.49 -10.70
C LEU A 29 -3.44 -5.55 -10.01
N CYS A 30 -3.92 -4.44 -9.45
CA CYS A 30 -5.23 -4.35 -8.82
C CYS A 30 -6.38 -4.60 -9.84
N VAL A 31 -6.27 -4.07 -11.06
CA VAL A 31 -7.25 -4.32 -12.13
C VAL A 31 -7.27 -5.81 -12.52
N GLU A 32 -6.12 -6.43 -12.71
CA GLU A 32 -6.02 -7.85 -13.05
C GLU A 32 -6.63 -8.76 -11.95
N LEU A 33 -6.38 -8.45 -10.68
CA LEU A 33 -6.99 -9.14 -9.55
C LEU A 33 -8.51 -8.97 -9.54
N THR A 34 -9.00 -7.78 -9.87
CA THR A 34 -10.44 -7.47 -9.94
C THR A 34 -11.11 -8.25 -11.08
N ILE A 35 -10.47 -8.30 -12.25
CA ILE A 35 -10.97 -9.09 -13.40
C ILE A 35 -11.00 -10.58 -13.04
N ASP A 36 -9.95 -11.08 -12.39
CA ASP A 36 -9.89 -12.47 -11.95
C ASP A 36 -10.99 -12.79 -10.94
N ALA A 37 -11.21 -11.93 -9.95
CA ALA A 37 -12.28 -12.07 -8.98
C ALA A 37 -13.67 -12.15 -9.68
N ARG A 38 -13.95 -11.25 -10.62
CA ARG A 38 -15.20 -11.26 -11.40
C ARG A 38 -15.37 -12.56 -12.20
N ARG A 39 -14.31 -13.04 -12.85
CA ARG A 39 -14.32 -14.33 -13.60
C ARG A 39 -14.64 -15.52 -12.69
N ASN A 40 -14.39 -15.38 -11.39
CA ASN A 40 -14.69 -16.39 -10.37
C ASN A 40 -15.97 -16.12 -9.59
N GLY A 41 -16.84 -15.25 -10.10
CA GLY A 41 -18.19 -15.02 -9.57
C GLY A 41 -18.30 -13.93 -8.52
N ALA A 42 -17.25 -13.13 -8.29
CA ALA A 42 -17.37 -11.97 -7.41
C ALA A 42 -18.14 -10.84 -8.09
N ASN A 43 -19.06 -10.22 -7.34
CA ASN A 43 -19.67 -8.96 -7.74
C ASN A 43 -18.74 -7.82 -7.34
N VAL A 44 -18.36 -6.99 -8.30
CA VAL A 44 -17.50 -5.83 -8.08
C VAL A 44 -18.29 -4.57 -8.44
N LEU A 45 -18.46 -3.71 -7.45
CA LEU A 45 -19.12 -2.42 -7.58
C LEU A 45 -18.06 -1.32 -7.48
N THR A 46 -17.68 -0.76 -8.61
CA THR A 46 -16.82 0.43 -8.67
C THR A 46 -17.63 1.68 -8.34
N HIS A 47 -16.96 2.75 -7.93
CA HIS A 47 -17.59 4.03 -7.53
C HIS A 47 -18.63 3.91 -6.41
N SER A 48 -18.63 2.82 -5.67
CA SER A 48 -19.57 2.58 -4.57
C SER A 48 -18.89 2.81 -3.24
N LYS A 49 -19.28 3.90 -2.57
CA LYS A 49 -18.78 4.25 -1.24
C LYS A 49 -19.64 3.58 -0.18
N VAL A 50 -19.02 2.79 0.68
CA VAL A 50 -19.69 2.22 1.86
C VAL A 50 -19.96 3.33 2.88
N ASP A 51 -21.20 3.41 3.37
CA ASP A 51 -21.63 4.41 4.35
C ASP A 51 -21.67 3.86 5.78
N ALA A 52 -22.30 2.68 5.97
CA ALA A 52 -22.53 2.14 7.30
C ALA A 52 -22.69 0.60 7.29
N PRO A 53 -22.49 -0.06 8.44
CA PRO A 53 -22.84 -1.47 8.59
C PRO A 53 -24.36 -1.66 8.68
N LEU A 54 -24.85 -2.73 8.07
CA LEU A 54 -26.22 -3.22 8.31
C LEU A 54 -26.21 -4.18 9.48
N MET A 55 -26.97 -3.85 10.52
CA MET A 55 -27.09 -4.67 11.73
C MET A 55 -28.34 -5.55 11.69
N ARG A 56 -28.18 -6.85 11.96
CA ARG A 56 -29.30 -7.80 12.19
C ARG A 56 -28.98 -8.69 13.38
N ASN A 57 -29.92 -8.80 14.30
CA ASN A 57 -29.78 -9.65 15.50
C ASN A 57 -28.46 -9.44 16.26
N GLY A 58 -28.03 -8.17 16.42
CA GLY A 58 -26.83 -7.81 17.15
C GLY A 58 -25.51 -8.10 16.43
N ARG A 59 -25.53 -8.41 15.13
CA ARG A 59 -24.32 -8.63 14.32
C ARG A 59 -24.33 -7.83 13.02
N VAL A 60 -23.18 -7.59 12.46
CA VAL A 60 -23.03 -7.05 11.11
C VAL A 60 -23.47 -8.11 10.10
N ALA A 61 -24.42 -7.75 9.25
CA ALA A 61 -25.04 -8.62 8.26
C ALA A 61 -24.95 -8.06 6.83
N GLY A 62 -24.14 -7.03 6.64
CA GLY A 62 -23.95 -6.36 5.37
C GLY A 62 -23.52 -4.91 5.54
N VAL A 63 -23.63 -4.16 4.46
CA VAL A 63 -23.30 -2.73 4.40
C VAL A 63 -24.32 -1.97 3.57
N THR A 64 -24.52 -0.68 3.88
CA THR A 64 -25.12 0.28 2.96
C THR A 64 -24.02 0.95 2.15
N TYR A 65 -24.34 1.33 0.92
CA TYR A 65 -23.41 2.05 0.05
C TYR A 65 -24.14 3.08 -0.81
N VAL A 66 -23.38 4.04 -1.33
CA VAL A 66 -23.84 5.03 -2.31
C VAL A 66 -23.03 4.87 -3.59
N ASP A 67 -23.70 4.71 -4.71
CA ASP A 67 -23.10 4.82 -6.04
C ASP A 67 -22.77 6.31 -6.31
N ARG A 68 -21.50 6.63 -6.40
CA ARG A 68 -21.01 8.02 -6.54
C ARG A 68 -21.23 8.62 -7.93
N LEU A 69 -21.69 7.84 -8.90
CA LEU A 69 -22.03 8.33 -10.23
C LEU A 69 -23.50 8.71 -10.33
N THR A 70 -24.37 7.95 -9.66
CA THR A 70 -25.83 8.11 -9.73
C THR A 70 -26.46 8.64 -8.46
N GLU A 71 -25.69 8.72 -7.36
CA GLU A 71 -26.12 9.05 -5.99
C GLU A 71 -27.20 8.09 -5.44
N VAL A 72 -27.38 6.95 -6.08
CA VAL A 72 -28.34 5.92 -5.64
C VAL A 72 -27.76 5.13 -4.47
N ARG A 73 -28.55 4.96 -3.43
CA ARG A 73 -28.22 4.13 -2.26
C ARG A 73 -28.59 2.67 -2.51
N GLY A 74 -27.72 1.78 -2.03
CA GLY A 74 -27.94 0.34 -2.09
C GLY A 74 -27.53 -0.37 -0.80
N GLU A 75 -27.91 -1.63 -0.71
CA GLU A 75 -27.55 -2.53 0.39
C GLU A 75 -26.88 -3.79 -0.17
N ALA A 76 -25.86 -4.26 0.51
CA ALA A 76 -25.20 -5.53 0.22
C ALA A 76 -25.19 -6.39 1.49
N PHE A 77 -25.80 -7.57 1.42
CA PHE A 77 -25.89 -8.48 2.56
C PHE A 77 -24.79 -9.53 2.52
N ALA A 78 -24.22 -9.84 3.67
CA ALA A 78 -23.20 -10.85 3.85
C ALA A 78 -23.21 -11.43 5.27
N SER A 79 -22.77 -12.67 5.41
CA SER A 79 -22.59 -13.30 6.72
C SER A 79 -21.39 -12.73 7.48
N ILE A 80 -20.36 -12.26 6.75
CA ILE A 80 -19.18 -11.57 7.28
C ILE A 80 -18.82 -10.42 6.33
N VAL A 81 -18.45 -9.28 6.89
CA VAL A 81 -17.96 -8.11 6.19
C VAL A 81 -16.48 -7.93 6.49
N ILE A 82 -15.66 -7.76 5.45
CA ILE A 82 -14.25 -7.40 5.59
C ILE A 82 -14.08 -5.93 5.21
N ASN A 83 -13.62 -5.13 6.15
CA ASN A 83 -13.16 -3.78 5.90
C ASN A 83 -11.67 -3.81 5.48
N ALA A 84 -11.41 -3.66 4.19
CA ALA A 84 -10.08 -3.58 3.61
C ALA A 84 -9.81 -2.21 2.98
N ALA A 85 -10.37 -1.15 3.55
CA ALA A 85 -10.34 0.21 3.02
C ALA A 85 -8.97 0.92 3.17
N GLY A 86 -7.90 0.19 3.49
CA GLY A 86 -6.56 0.77 3.58
C GLY A 86 -6.47 1.91 4.61
N PRO A 87 -5.96 3.10 4.24
CA PRO A 87 -5.84 4.20 5.20
C PRO A 87 -7.20 4.75 5.68
N TRP A 88 -8.32 4.40 5.03
CA TRP A 88 -9.67 4.82 5.41
C TRP A 88 -10.40 3.84 6.32
N ILE A 89 -9.75 2.79 6.84
CA ILE A 89 -10.41 1.75 7.65
C ILE A 89 -11.19 2.30 8.84
N ASP A 90 -10.70 3.36 9.47
CA ASP A 90 -11.37 4.02 10.60
C ASP A 90 -12.50 4.97 10.16
N ARG A 91 -12.69 5.16 8.83
CA ARG A 91 -13.73 6.02 8.25
C ARG A 91 -14.97 5.25 7.78
N VAL A 92 -14.85 3.93 7.62
CA VAL A 92 -15.97 3.09 7.14
C VAL A 92 -16.99 2.85 8.23
N PHE A 93 -16.53 2.71 9.49
CA PHE A 93 -17.39 2.46 10.64
C PHE A 93 -17.00 3.43 11.77
N THR A 94 -17.65 4.59 11.79
CA THR A 94 -17.29 5.72 12.65
C THR A 94 -17.93 5.68 14.05
N ASP A 95 -18.33 4.52 14.54
CA ASP A 95 -18.82 4.40 15.92
C ASP A 95 -17.70 4.75 16.88
N ALA A 96 -17.92 5.75 17.73
CA ALA A 96 -16.96 6.23 18.72
C ALA A 96 -16.48 5.17 19.73
N LYS A 97 -17.17 4.03 19.80
CA LYS A 97 -16.78 2.89 20.64
C LYS A 97 -15.70 2.00 20.00
N GLN A 98 -15.42 2.18 18.70
CA GLN A 98 -14.41 1.42 18.03
C GLN A 98 -13.02 2.02 18.29
N PRO A 99 -11.99 1.19 18.58
CA PRO A 99 -10.64 1.70 18.73
C PRO A 99 -10.12 2.23 17.40
N ARG A 100 -9.24 3.23 17.45
CA ARG A 100 -8.47 3.66 16.30
C ARG A 100 -7.52 2.52 15.88
N LEU A 101 -7.58 2.10 14.63
CA LEU A 101 -6.78 1.01 14.08
C LEU A 101 -5.66 1.52 13.17
N ASN A 102 -5.90 2.62 12.44
CA ASN A 102 -4.93 3.20 11.52
C ASN A 102 -4.05 4.25 12.20
N GLY A 103 -2.74 3.98 12.29
CA GLY A 103 -1.71 4.91 12.72
C GLY A 103 -0.84 5.39 11.57
N GLY A 104 -1.45 5.69 10.43
CA GLY A 104 -0.82 5.89 9.15
C GLY A 104 0.39 6.81 9.12
N THR A 105 1.29 6.55 8.18
CA THR A 105 2.39 7.44 7.82
C THR A 105 2.30 7.82 6.35
N LYS A 106 2.50 9.10 6.05
CA LYS A 106 2.61 9.62 4.68
C LYS A 106 3.97 9.29 4.11
N GLY A 107 4.01 8.81 2.87
CA GLY A 107 5.22 8.67 2.09
C GLY A 107 5.06 9.31 0.73
N SER A 108 6.03 10.13 0.34
CA SER A 108 6.05 10.86 -0.91
C SER A 108 7.16 10.38 -1.82
N HIS A 109 6.94 10.48 -3.12
CA HIS A 109 7.90 10.15 -4.17
C HIS A 109 7.97 11.29 -5.17
N LEU A 110 9.15 11.45 -5.77
CA LEU A 110 9.38 12.36 -6.88
C LEU A 110 9.64 11.54 -8.16
N ILE A 111 9.16 12.04 -9.29
CA ILE A 111 9.49 11.52 -10.60
C ILE A 111 10.34 12.58 -11.29
N VAL A 112 11.51 12.16 -11.76
CA VAL A 112 12.48 12.99 -12.50
C VAL A 112 12.88 12.30 -13.81
N ASP A 113 13.38 13.06 -14.77
CA ASP A 113 13.99 12.49 -15.97
C ASP A 113 15.35 11.87 -15.65
N HIS A 114 15.99 11.29 -16.67
CA HIS A 114 17.35 10.77 -16.54
C HIS A 114 18.32 11.89 -16.15
N PHE A 115 19.20 11.60 -15.22
CA PHE A 115 20.21 12.54 -14.72
C PHE A 115 21.62 11.94 -14.77
N PRO A 116 22.68 12.77 -14.82
CA PRO A 116 24.06 12.28 -14.83
C PRO A 116 24.38 11.39 -13.64
N GLY A 117 25.07 10.29 -13.89
CA GLY A 117 25.42 9.32 -12.84
C GLY A 117 24.28 8.43 -12.34
N ALA A 118 23.09 8.54 -12.92
CA ALA A 118 21.90 7.76 -12.53
C ALA A 118 22.17 6.25 -12.60
N PRO A 119 21.76 5.47 -11.58
CA PRO A 119 21.99 4.03 -11.54
C PRO A 119 21.11 3.31 -12.58
N THR A 120 21.62 2.22 -13.15
CA THR A 120 20.87 1.37 -14.10
C THR A 120 19.95 0.36 -13.42
N ASP A 121 20.16 0.10 -12.16
CA ASP A 121 19.35 -0.80 -11.33
C ASP A 121 18.78 -0.02 -10.14
N VAL A 122 17.83 -0.63 -9.44
CA VAL A 122 17.30 -0.06 -8.19
C VAL A 122 18.40 0.02 -7.13
N VAL A 123 18.59 1.17 -6.56
CA VAL A 123 19.52 1.39 -5.44
C VAL A 123 18.71 1.68 -4.18
N TYR A 124 18.97 0.89 -3.14
CA TYR A 124 18.53 1.13 -1.77
C TYR A 124 19.72 1.66 -0.98
N TYR A 125 19.54 2.75 -0.25
CA TYR A 125 20.60 3.28 0.61
C TYR A 125 20.01 3.90 1.88
N GLU A 126 20.81 3.96 2.91
CA GLU A 126 20.47 4.66 4.15
C GLU A 126 20.73 6.15 3.98
N SER A 127 19.70 6.97 4.23
CA SER A 127 19.79 8.43 4.26
C SER A 127 20.89 8.87 5.23
N ARG A 128 21.70 9.81 4.80
CA ARG A 128 22.74 10.43 5.67
C ARG A 128 22.14 11.32 6.75
N HIS A 129 20.91 11.78 6.51
CA HIS A 129 20.25 12.70 7.42
C HIS A 129 19.62 11.99 8.62
N ASP A 130 18.91 10.88 8.38
CA ASP A 130 18.09 10.23 9.41
C ASP A 130 18.19 8.70 9.43
N GLY A 131 19.03 8.10 8.57
CA GLY A 131 19.25 6.65 8.49
C GLY A 131 18.08 5.86 7.88
N ARG A 132 17.08 6.52 7.33
CA ARG A 132 15.98 5.84 6.65
C ARG A 132 16.42 5.29 5.29
N LEU A 133 15.71 4.27 4.84
CA LEU A 133 15.93 3.75 3.49
C LEU A 133 15.30 4.68 2.45
N VAL A 134 16.12 5.18 1.56
CA VAL A 134 15.72 5.92 0.35
C VAL A 134 16.07 5.08 -0.86
N LEU A 135 15.28 5.20 -1.92
CA LEU A 135 15.39 4.43 -3.14
C LEU A 135 15.56 5.35 -4.33
N VAL A 136 16.43 4.96 -5.24
CA VAL A 136 16.49 5.47 -6.61
C VAL A 136 16.08 4.33 -7.53
N ILE A 137 14.95 4.47 -8.19
CA ILE A 137 14.31 3.40 -8.94
C ILE A 137 14.19 3.80 -10.41
N PRO A 138 14.91 3.14 -11.35
CA PRO A 138 14.60 3.25 -12.76
C PRO A 138 13.14 2.80 -13.01
N TRP A 139 12.33 3.68 -13.61
CA TRP A 139 10.90 3.41 -13.77
C TRP A 139 10.36 4.05 -15.06
N MET A 140 9.92 3.23 -16.01
CA MET A 140 9.29 3.65 -17.26
C MET A 140 10.06 4.72 -18.04
N GLY A 141 11.38 4.56 -18.14
CA GLY A 141 12.28 5.51 -18.82
C GLY A 141 12.60 6.78 -18.04
N ARG A 142 12.22 6.83 -16.78
CA ARG A 142 12.48 7.89 -15.79
C ARG A 142 13.03 7.31 -14.50
N TYR A 143 13.11 8.16 -13.48
CA TYR A 143 13.50 7.75 -12.14
C TYR A 143 12.45 8.16 -11.12
N MET A 144 12.14 7.21 -10.24
CA MET A 144 11.32 7.43 -9.06
C MET A 144 12.24 7.51 -7.85
N LEU A 145 12.19 8.63 -7.13
CA LEU A 145 12.98 8.90 -5.94
C LEU A 145 12.07 8.83 -4.73
N GLY A 146 12.44 8.08 -3.71
CA GLY A 146 11.58 7.96 -2.52
C GLY A 146 12.04 6.90 -1.55
N THR A 147 11.52 6.91 -0.37
CA THR A 147 10.27 7.57 0.03
C THR A 147 10.49 8.30 1.35
N THR A 148 9.70 9.32 1.60
CA THR A 148 9.57 9.89 2.95
C THR A 148 8.73 9.00 3.85
N ASP A 149 8.72 9.26 5.15
CA ASP A 149 7.92 8.51 6.13
C ASP A 149 7.56 9.44 7.31
N ILE A 150 6.41 10.10 7.21
CA ILE A 150 5.98 11.14 8.14
C ILE A 150 4.65 10.73 8.77
N ARG A 151 4.52 10.84 10.09
CA ARG A 151 3.25 10.60 10.78
C ARG A 151 2.15 11.46 10.17
N TRP A 152 1.01 10.84 9.85
CA TRP A 152 -0.10 11.52 9.21
C TRP A 152 -1.37 11.38 10.05
N GLU A 153 -1.82 12.49 10.59
CA GLU A 153 -3.00 12.55 11.46
C GLU A 153 -4.23 13.17 10.78
N SER A 154 -4.03 13.75 9.58
CA SER A 154 -5.10 14.36 8.78
C SER A 154 -5.82 13.33 7.90
N GLU A 155 -6.78 13.79 7.08
CA GLU A 155 -7.49 12.93 6.14
C GLU A 155 -6.51 12.32 5.11
N PRO A 156 -6.63 11.02 4.81
CA PRO A 156 -5.76 10.37 3.82
C PRO A 156 -5.86 11.02 2.42
N ASP A 157 -7.01 11.57 2.07
CA ASP A 157 -7.25 12.25 0.79
C ASP A 157 -6.45 13.55 0.64
N ASP A 158 -6.01 14.15 1.74
CA ASP A 158 -5.24 15.39 1.76
C ASP A 158 -3.72 15.18 1.66
N ALA A 159 -3.28 13.92 1.63
CA ALA A 159 -1.86 13.60 1.57
C ALA A 159 -1.24 14.10 0.25
N ARG A 160 -0.32 15.04 0.35
CA ARG A 160 0.45 15.61 -0.77
C ARG A 160 1.93 15.67 -0.39
N CYS A 161 2.80 15.62 -1.39
CA CYS A 161 4.21 15.92 -1.21
C CYS A 161 4.35 17.44 -0.94
N ASP A 162 4.95 17.79 0.17
CA ASP A 162 5.29 19.18 0.45
C ASP A 162 6.72 19.52 -0.01
N ILE A 163 7.05 20.81 0.04
CA ILE A 163 8.36 21.32 -0.41
C ILE A 163 9.50 20.70 0.40
N GLY A 164 9.33 20.57 1.72
CA GLY A 164 10.36 19.99 2.58
C GLY A 164 10.63 18.52 2.27
N GLU A 165 9.61 17.75 1.92
CA GLU A 165 9.79 16.36 1.48
C GLU A 165 10.53 16.27 0.13
N ALA A 166 10.20 17.16 -0.79
CA ALA A 166 10.86 17.21 -2.09
C ALA A 166 12.33 17.60 -1.94
N GLU A 167 12.63 18.65 -1.17
CA GLU A 167 14.00 19.09 -0.88
C GLU A 167 14.82 18.00 -0.18
N TYR A 168 14.21 17.29 0.80
CA TYR A 168 14.85 16.16 1.45
C TYR A 168 15.24 15.08 0.44
N LEU A 169 14.32 14.63 -0.41
CA LEU A 169 14.60 13.57 -1.39
C LEU A 169 15.65 13.98 -2.43
N LEU A 170 15.57 15.22 -2.93
CA LEU A 170 16.57 15.76 -3.87
C LEU A 170 17.95 15.87 -3.22
N GLY A 171 18.02 16.36 -1.98
CA GLY A 171 19.25 16.46 -1.20
C GLY A 171 19.89 15.10 -0.97
N GLU A 172 19.10 14.09 -0.62
CA GLU A 172 19.57 12.72 -0.41
C GLU A 172 20.13 12.10 -1.71
N VAL A 173 19.41 12.26 -2.83
CA VAL A 173 19.88 11.73 -4.13
C VAL A 173 21.13 12.45 -4.61
N ASN A 174 21.22 13.79 -4.46
CA ASN A 174 22.42 14.55 -4.81
C ASN A 174 23.63 14.16 -3.93
N ALA A 175 23.40 13.81 -2.67
CA ALA A 175 24.47 13.30 -1.80
C ALA A 175 24.93 11.89 -2.22
N LEU A 176 24.00 11.04 -2.69
CA LEU A 176 24.32 9.71 -3.21
C LEU A 176 25.01 9.77 -4.57
N VAL A 177 24.53 10.63 -5.48
CA VAL A 177 24.99 10.78 -6.87
C VAL A 177 25.34 12.26 -7.09
N PRO A 178 26.55 12.69 -6.76
CA PRO A 178 26.93 14.13 -6.80
C PRO A 178 26.73 14.80 -8.16
N ASP A 179 26.97 14.05 -9.25
CA ASP A 179 26.81 14.56 -10.62
C ASP A 179 25.34 14.78 -11.02
N ALA A 180 24.39 14.28 -10.22
CA ALA A 180 22.96 14.43 -10.49
C ALA A 180 22.53 15.89 -10.46
N ASN A 181 22.98 16.65 -9.47
CA ASN A 181 22.72 18.08 -9.30
C ASN A 181 21.24 18.46 -9.51
N LEU A 182 20.34 17.61 -8.99
CA LEU A 182 18.91 17.77 -9.12
C LEU A 182 18.38 18.94 -8.27
N SER A 183 17.41 19.65 -8.81
CA SER A 183 16.72 20.77 -8.20
C SER A 183 15.21 20.59 -8.28
N MET A 184 14.45 21.48 -7.67
CA MET A 184 12.98 21.51 -7.79
C MET A 184 12.50 21.65 -9.25
N ALA A 185 13.31 22.26 -10.13
CA ALA A 185 12.97 22.40 -11.55
C ALA A 185 13.01 21.08 -12.32
N ASP A 186 13.69 20.06 -11.79
CA ASP A 186 13.82 18.73 -12.40
C ASP A 186 12.67 17.80 -11.98
N VAL A 187 11.84 18.19 -11.03
CA VAL A 187 10.71 17.40 -10.56
C VAL A 187 9.56 17.50 -11.55
N LEU A 188 9.30 16.42 -12.27
CA LEU A 188 8.21 16.34 -13.25
C LEU A 188 6.87 16.08 -12.58
N TYR A 189 6.87 15.24 -11.55
CA TYR A 189 5.67 14.77 -10.87
C TYR A 189 5.95 14.35 -9.44
N THR A 190 4.96 14.51 -8.58
CA THR A 190 5.01 13.98 -7.21
C THR A 190 3.76 13.16 -6.94
N TYR A 191 3.87 12.13 -6.11
CA TYR A 191 2.71 11.49 -5.53
C TYR A 191 2.98 11.08 -4.09
N SER A 192 1.92 11.03 -3.32
CA SER A 192 1.95 10.69 -1.91
C SER A 192 0.83 9.72 -1.57
N GLY A 193 1.04 8.91 -0.56
CA GLY A 193 0.02 8.03 -0.03
C GLY A 193 0.22 7.80 1.46
N VAL A 194 -0.87 7.47 2.15
CA VAL A 194 -0.85 7.12 3.56
C VAL A 194 -0.80 5.61 3.71
N ARG A 195 0.22 5.11 4.40
CA ARG A 195 0.36 3.69 4.69
C ARG A 195 -0.59 3.30 5.82
N PRO A 196 -1.43 2.27 5.66
CA PRO A 196 -2.38 1.84 6.68
C PRO A 196 -1.71 1.02 7.78
N LEU A 197 -0.72 1.60 8.45
CA LEU A 197 0.02 0.92 9.52
C LEU A 197 -0.84 0.80 10.79
N PRO A 198 -0.60 -0.22 11.65
CA PRO A 198 -1.27 -0.32 12.93
C PRO A 198 -1.06 0.94 13.79
N TYR A 199 -2.12 1.38 14.47
CA TYR A 199 -2.01 2.50 15.39
C TYR A 199 -1.21 2.10 16.62
N VAL A 200 -0.05 2.72 16.81
CA VAL A 200 0.82 2.56 17.97
C VAL A 200 1.28 3.96 18.39
N PRO A 201 0.63 4.57 19.41
CA PRO A 201 0.78 6.00 19.70
C PRO A 201 2.21 6.42 20.07
N ASP A 202 2.95 5.56 20.79
CA ASP A 202 4.24 5.95 21.40
C ASP A 202 5.46 5.37 20.66
N LYS A 203 5.29 4.89 19.41
CA LYS A 203 6.40 4.35 18.63
C LYS A 203 6.80 5.27 17.49
N ALA A 204 8.11 5.34 17.23
CA ALA A 204 8.63 5.96 16.03
C ALA A 204 8.10 5.24 14.77
N GLU A 205 7.87 5.96 13.68
CA GLU A 205 7.28 5.48 12.43
C GLU A 205 8.03 4.27 11.87
N SER A 206 9.37 4.31 11.91
CA SER A 206 10.24 3.23 11.42
C SER A 206 10.10 1.92 12.20
N SER A 207 9.61 1.96 13.45
CA SER A 207 9.46 0.81 14.34
C SER A 207 8.05 0.20 14.33
N VAL A 208 7.09 0.80 13.62
CA VAL A 208 5.73 0.28 13.50
C VAL A 208 5.74 -1.00 12.66
N PRO A 209 5.16 -2.12 13.14
CA PRO A 209 5.11 -3.37 12.39
C PRO A 209 4.44 -3.20 11.02
N ARG A 210 5.03 -3.77 9.98
CA ARG A 210 4.49 -3.75 8.61
C ARG A 210 3.81 -5.06 8.22
N THR A 211 3.61 -5.96 9.18
CA THR A 211 2.80 -7.17 9.02
C THR A 211 1.32 -6.82 9.10
N HIS A 212 0.50 -7.55 8.37
CA HIS A 212 -0.95 -7.36 8.46
C HIS A 212 -1.52 -7.99 9.74
N VAL A 213 -2.62 -7.41 10.20
CA VAL A 213 -3.44 -7.90 11.30
C VAL A 213 -4.89 -7.98 10.81
N LEU A 214 -5.55 -9.09 11.08
CA LEU A 214 -7.00 -9.24 10.90
C LEU A 214 -7.67 -8.95 12.25
N TYR A 215 -8.27 -7.77 12.35
CA TYR A 215 -8.91 -7.31 13.58
C TYR A 215 -10.37 -7.72 13.60
N ASP A 216 -10.72 -8.64 14.49
CA ASP A 216 -12.10 -9.07 14.72
C ASP A 216 -12.80 -8.13 15.70
N HIS A 217 -13.88 -7.51 15.25
CA HIS A 217 -14.68 -6.57 16.02
C HIS A 217 -15.71 -7.20 16.93
N ALA A 218 -15.82 -8.53 17.00
CA ALA A 218 -16.78 -9.22 17.87
C ALA A 218 -16.65 -8.81 19.35
N LYS A 219 -15.40 -8.64 19.82
CA LYS A 219 -15.10 -8.19 21.19
C LYS A 219 -15.49 -6.74 21.46
N HIS A 220 -15.81 -5.97 20.42
CA HIS A 220 -16.19 -4.56 20.47
C HIS A 220 -17.65 -4.34 20.05
N GLY A 221 -18.47 -5.39 20.10
CA GLY A 221 -19.91 -5.30 19.85
C GLY A 221 -20.32 -5.34 18.38
N LEU A 222 -19.41 -5.65 17.45
CA LEU A 222 -19.70 -5.77 16.03
C LEU A 222 -19.27 -7.16 15.48
N PRO A 223 -19.85 -8.27 15.99
CA PRO A 223 -19.57 -9.59 15.45
C PRO A 223 -19.98 -9.66 13.98
N GLY A 224 -19.19 -10.33 13.15
CA GLY A 224 -19.38 -10.38 11.71
C GLY A 224 -18.65 -9.29 10.93
N LEU A 225 -17.91 -8.41 11.61
CA LEU A 225 -16.99 -7.44 11.00
C LEU A 225 -15.54 -7.81 11.30
N VAL A 226 -14.71 -7.83 10.27
CA VAL A 226 -13.25 -7.97 10.37
C VAL A 226 -12.60 -6.83 9.62
N THR A 227 -11.60 -6.18 10.21
CA THR A 227 -10.82 -5.12 9.55
C THR A 227 -9.39 -5.60 9.27
N VAL A 228 -8.92 -5.34 8.05
CA VAL A 228 -7.52 -5.54 7.65
C VAL A 228 -6.72 -4.32 8.04
N VAL A 229 -5.70 -4.49 8.87
CA VAL A 229 -4.80 -3.43 9.32
C VAL A 229 -3.38 -3.75 8.89
N GLY A 230 -2.68 -2.83 8.26
CA GLY A 230 -1.31 -3.03 7.81
C GLY A 230 -1.20 -3.86 6.52
N GLY A 231 -0.04 -4.49 6.35
CA GLY A 231 0.29 -5.25 5.15
C GLY A 231 0.95 -4.39 4.06
N LYS A 232 1.34 -5.05 2.98
CA LYS A 232 1.94 -4.43 1.79
C LYS A 232 1.21 -4.93 0.55
N LEU A 233 1.21 -4.14 -0.52
CA LEU A 233 0.66 -4.60 -1.81
C LEU A 233 1.31 -5.92 -2.25
N THR A 234 2.62 -6.06 -2.08
CA THR A 234 3.36 -7.29 -2.48
C THR A 234 3.02 -8.53 -1.65
N THR A 235 2.36 -8.38 -0.49
CA THR A 235 1.92 -9.50 0.35
C THR A 235 0.41 -9.77 0.25
N PHE A 236 -0.29 -9.12 -0.69
CA PHE A 236 -1.74 -9.18 -0.86
C PHE A 236 -2.31 -10.60 -0.90
N ARG A 237 -1.62 -11.51 -1.60
CA ARG A 237 -2.07 -12.90 -1.77
C ARG A 237 -2.12 -13.65 -0.45
N GLN A 238 -1.05 -13.55 0.36
CA GLN A 238 -1.00 -14.21 1.68
C GLN A 238 -2.03 -13.60 2.63
N LEU A 239 -2.15 -12.28 2.64
CA LEU A 239 -3.17 -11.58 3.43
C LEU A 239 -4.59 -12.05 3.07
N ALA A 240 -4.88 -12.19 1.77
CA ALA A 240 -6.18 -12.69 1.31
C ALA A 240 -6.42 -14.16 1.71
N GLU A 241 -5.39 -15.01 1.67
CA GLU A 241 -5.46 -16.40 2.14
C GLU A 241 -5.79 -16.43 3.63
N ASP A 242 -5.06 -15.70 4.46
CA ASP A 242 -5.28 -15.63 5.91
C ASP A 242 -6.69 -15.10 6.25
N ALA A 243 -7.16 -14.09 5.49
CA ALA A 243 -8.51 -13.55 5.65
C ALA A 243 -9.60 -14.57 5.30
N VAL A 244 -9.44 -15.30 4.20
CA VAL A 244 -10.38 -16.36 3.79
C VAL A 244 -10.39 -17.50 4.80
N ASP A 245 -9.24 -17.92 5.31
CA ASP A 245 -9.16 -18.96 6.33
C ASP A 245 -9.86 -18.54 7.63
N LEU A 246 -9.73 -17.27 8.01
CA LEU A 246 -10.48 -16.70 9.13
C LEU A 246 -12.00 -16.78 8.87
N ILE A 247 -12.45 -16.32 7.70
CA ILE A 247 -13.88 -16.34 7.33
C ILE A 247 -14.44 -17.75 7.36
N LEU A 248 -13.76 -18.72 6.76
CA LEU A 248 -14.22 -20.10 6.72
C LEU A 248 -14.39 -20.66 8.13
N ARG A 249 -13.45 -20.38 9.02
CA ARG A 249 -13.52 -20.76 10.43
C ARG A 249 -14.72 -20.13 11.15
N GLU A 250 -14.91 -18.80 10.97
CA GLU A 250 -16.04 -18.08 11.57
C GLU A 250 -17.41 -18.59 11.07
N LEU A 251 -17.47 -19.06 9.83
CA LEU A 251 -18.66 -19.66 9.23
C LEU A 251 -18.83 -21.14 9.57
N GLY A 252 -17.94 -21.73 10.38
CA GLY A 252 -17.96 -23.17 10.69
C GLY A 252 -17.73 -24.06 9.46
N LYS A 253 -17.05 -23.54 8.42
CA LYS A 253 -16.74 -24.27 7.19
C LYS A 253 -15.34 -24.87 7.25
N ALA A 254 -15.16 -25.99 6.55
CA ALA A 254 -13.85 -26.59 6.41
C ALA A 254 -12.87 -25.67 5.66
N SER A 255 -11.60 -25.70 6.06
CA SER A 255 -10.54 -25.01 5.33
C SER A 255 -10.42 -25.55 3.91
N VAL A 256 -10.18 -24.67 2.96
CA VAL A 256 -10.03 -24.99 1.53
C VAL A 256 -8.62 -24.60 1.10
N LYS A 257 -7.92 -25.56 0.49
CA LYS A 257 -6.56 -25.30 -0.02
C LYS A 257 -6.60 -24.24 -1.12
N THR A 258 -5.83 -23.16 -0.92
CA THR A 258 -5.74 -22.10 -1.92
C THR A 258 -5.11 -22.58 -3.23
N THR A 259 -5.60 -22.06 -4.34
CA THR A 259 -5.03 -22.28 -5.69
C THR A 259 -4.31 -21.03 -6.23
N THR A 260 -4.44 -19.89 -5.54
CA THR A 260 -3.95 -18.59 -6.03
C THR A 260 -2.44 -18.50 -6.17
N ARG A 261 -1.68 -19.34 -5.48
CA ARG A 261 -0.21 -19.38 -5.57
C ARG A 261 0.31 -19.78 -6.97
N LYS A 262 -0.45 -20.59 -7.70
CA LYS A 262 -0.06 -21.16 -9.01
C LYS A 262 -0.89 -20.62 -10.17
N ARG A 263 -1.84 -19.78 -9.89
CA ARG A 263 -2.77 -19.26 -10.88
C ARG A 263 -2.23 -17.99 -11.49
N LEU A 264 -2.19 -17.93 -12.81
CA LEU A 264 -1.85 -16.73 -13.54
C LEU A 264 -3.01 -15.74 -13.51
N LEU A 265 -2.69 -14.47 -13.41
CA LEU A 265 -3.67 -13.39 -13.57
C LEU A 265 -4.09 -13.25 -15.04
N PRO A 266 -5.26 -12.67 -15.34
CA PRO A 266 -5.82 -12.60 -16.69
C PRO A 266 -4.90 -11.99 -17.76
N GLY A 267 -4.09 -10.98 -17.38
CA GLY A 267 -3.14 -10.30 -18.27
C GLY A 267 -1.73 -10.87 -18.23
N ALA A 268 -1.50 -12.00 -17.55
CA ALA A 268 -0.19 -12.59 -17.49
C ALA A 268 0.26 -13.11 -18.88
N ILE A 269 1.46 -12.72 -19.26
CA ILE A 269 2.14 -13.26 -20.45
C ILE A 269 2.78 -14.59 -20.07
N GLY A 270 2.49 -15.64 -20.81
CA GLY A 270 3.08 -16.96 -20.56
C GLY A 270 4.61 -16.96 -20.79
N PRO A 271 5.35 -17.88 -20.14
CA PRO A 271 6.78 -18.02 -20.40
C PRO A 271 6.99 -18.32 -21.90
N GLY A 272 7.77 -17.48 -22.59
CA GLY A 272 8.10 -17.62 -24.02
C GLY A 272 7.40 -16.68 -24.98
N THR A 273 6.60 -15.72 -24.50
CA THR A 273 5.92 -14.71 -25.32
C THR A 273 6.47 -13.29 -25.14
N ALA A 274 7.61 -13.13 -24.45
CA ALA A 274 8.32 -11.85 -24.28
C ALA A 274 9.51 -11.75 -25.24
#